data_789fb68a242c5b7827bfad9c6756f82c
#
_entry.id   789fb68a242c5b7827bfad9c6756f82c
#
_cell.length_a   1.000
_cell.length_b   1.000
_cell.length_c   1.000
_cell.angle_alpha   90.00
_cell.angle_beta   90.00
_cell.angle_gamma   90.00
#
_symmetry.space_group_name_H-M   'P 1'
#
loop_
_entity.id
_entity.type
_entity.pdbx_description
1 polymer ?
#
loop_
_entity_poly.entity_id
_entity_poly.type
_entity_poly.pdbx_seq_one_letter_code
_entity_poly.pdbx_strand_id
1 'polypeptide(L)'
;MRILLVEDDPLVSDAIVRGLATAGYVVDAVGDAESVQGRLDTTHYDLAIVDLGLPGEDGFTLVRRLRRDGSPLPLLIVTARDGLDDRVNALDLGADDYLVKPFALPELAARCRALIRRATAATANEMAVGRLRIDLAGRRAIDDKGRVLELTRREWSILECLAHHSGRVVSKERLIQAIVSWDEEISGNAIEVHVSRLRAKLGDAATVRGIRGLGYRLDDA
;
A
#
# COMPACT_ATOMS: atom_id res chain seq x y z
N MET A 1 -1.34 2.89 1.89
CA MET A 1 -0.75 1.58 1.49
C MET A 1 -0.48 1.58 0.01
N ARG A 2 0.71 1.14 -0.38
CA ARG A 2 1.20 1.18 -1.76
C ARG A 2 1.44 -0.23 -2.29
N ILE A 3 0.94 -0.54 -3.48
CA ILE A 3 1.02 -1.86 -4.10
C ILE A 3 1.84 -1.76 -5.38
N LEU A 4 2.80 -2.67 -5.56
CA LEU A 4 3.48 -2.87 -6.83
C LEU A 4 2.71 -3.93 -7.62
N LEU A 5 2.27 -3.58 -8.84
CA LEU A 5 1.63 -4.51 -9.76
C LEU A 5 2.62 -4.86 -10.88
N VAL A 6 2.84 -6.15 -11.11
CA VAL A 6 3.66 -6.69 -12.20
C VAL A 6 2.76 -7.47 -13.13
N GLU A 7 2.35 -6.84 -14.24
CA GLU A 7 1.34 -7.34 -15.18
C GLU A 7 1.64 -6.78 -16.58
N ASP A 8 1.82 -7.63 -17.55
CA ASP A 8 2.20 -7.25 -18.91
C ASP A 8 1.01 -6.88 -19.81
N ASP A 9 -0.18 -7.38 -19.51
CA ASP A 9 -1.40 -7.00 -20.23
C ASP A 9 -1.89 -5.62 -19.76
N PRO A 10 -1.86 -4.58 -20.63
CA PRO A 10 -2.22 -3.22 -20.22
C PRO A 10 -3.71 -3.08 -19.85
N LEU A 11 -4.62 -3.90 -20.40
CA LEU A 11 -6.04 -3.85 -20.08
C LEU A 11 -6.30 -4.44 -18.68
N VAL A 12 -5.65 -5.55 -18.36
CA VAL A 12 -5.74 -6.19 -17.04
C VAL A 12 -5.10 -5.28 -15.99
N SER A 13 -3.91 -4.76 -16.28
CA SER A 13 -3.18 -3.82 -15.44
C SER A 13 -4.04 -2.60 -15.09
N ASP A 14 -4.62 -1.94 -16.09
CA ASP A 14 -5.46 -0.74 -15.89
C ASP A 14 -6.74 -1.06 -15.08
N ALA A 15 -7.37 -2.21 -15.31
CA ALA A 15 -8.53 -2.65 -14.53
C ALA A 15 -8.18 -2.88 -13.04
N ILE A 16 -7.04 -3.52 -12.76
CA ILE A 16 -6.54 -3.76 -11.40
C ILE A 16 -6.19 -2.43 -10.72
N VAL A 17 -5.45 -1.56 -11.40
CA VAL A 17 -5.06 -0.23 -10.89
C VAL A 17 -6.30 0.56 -10.47
N ARG A 18 -7.30 0.70 -11.36
CA ARG A 18 -8.54 1.42 -11.05
C ARG A 18 -9.34 0.77 -9.93
N GLY A 19 -9.45 -0.55 -9.92
CA GLY A 19 -10.19 -1.28 -8.90
C GLY A 19 -9.57 -1.12 -7.51
N LEU A 20 -8.25 -1.28 -7.41
CA LEU A 20 -7.52 -1.10 -6.15
C LEU A 20 -7.44 0.37 -5.73
N ALA A 21 -7.35 1.30 -6.71
CA ALA A 21 -7.44 2.73 -6.41
C ALA A 21 -8.79 3.10 -5.77
N THR A 22 -9.91 2.52 -6.25
CA THR A 22 -11.22 2.71 -5.62
C THR A 22 -11.26 2.15 -4.19
N ALA A 23 -10.56 1.03 -3.95
CA ALA A 23 -10.39 0.46 -2.61
C ALA A 23 -9.39 1.24 -1.72
N GLY A 24 -8.80 2.32 -2.24
CA GLY A 24 -7.94 3.25 -1.49
C GLY A 24 -6.46 2.92 -1.50
N TYR A 25 -5.99 2.08 -2.40
CA TYR A 25 -4.55 1.82 -2.58
C TYR A 25 -3.92 2.80 -3.58
N VAL A 26 -2.64 3.08 -3.41
CA VAL A 26 -1.78 3.62 -4.47
C VAL A 26 -1.17 2.42 -5.17
N VAL A 27 -1.28 2.35 -6.49
CA VAL A 27 -0.77 1.22 -7.28
C VAL A 27 0.20 1.76 -8.31
N ASP A 28 1.42 1.22 -8.32
CA ASP A 28 2.38 1.41 -9.39
C ASP A 28 2.44 0.14 -10.21
N ALA A 29 2.30 0.26 -11.52
CA ALA A 29 2.33 -0.85 -12.43
C ALA A 29 3.65 -0.90 -13.22
N VAL A 30 4.15 -2.11 -13.45
CA VAL A 30 5.25 -2.43 -14.37
C VAL A 30 4.86 -3.64 -15.23
N GLY A 31 5.33 -3.69 -16.46
CA GLY A 31 4.98 -4.74 -17.42
C GLY A 31 5.95 -5.93 -17.46
N ASP A 32 7.01 -5.91 -16.65
CA ASP A 32 8.07 -6.91 -16.68
C ASP A 32 8.71 -7.09 -15.29
N ALA A 33 9.34 -8.24 -15.07
CA ALA A 33 10.00 -8.58 -13.80
C ALA A 33 11.32 -7.84 -13.60
N GLU A 34 11.98 -7.43 -14.67
CA GLU A 34 13.27 -6.74 -14.66
C GLU A 34 13.16 -5.35 -14.04
N SER A 35 12.03 -4.67 -14.27
CA SER A 35 11.74 -3.33 -13.73
C SER A 35 11.46 -3.33 -12.22
N VAL A 36 11.16 -4.48 -11.62
CA VAL A 36 10.75 -4.60 -10.21
C VAL A 36 11.83 -4.09 -9.26
N GLN A 37 13.09 -4.48 -9.47
CA GLN A 37 14.18 -4.12 -8.55
C GLN A 37 14.35 -2.60 -8.45
N GLY A 38 14.37 -1.90 -9.59
CA GLY A 38 14.49 -0.42 -9.60
C GLY A 38 13.35 0.28 -8.86
N ARG A 39 12.15 -0.32 -8.85
CA ARG A 39 11.02 0.19 -8.06
C ARG A 39 11.21 -0.04 -6.56
N LEU A 40 11.66 -1.24 -6.18
CA LEU A 40 11.90 -1.57 -4.77
C LEU A 40 13.05 -0.76 -4.16
N ASP A 41 14.07 -0.41 -4.93
CA ASP A 41 15.20 0.39 -4.46
C ASP A 41 14.81 1.85 -4.14
N THR A 42 13.77 2.37 -4.81
CA THR A 42 13.37 3.78 -4.69
C THR A 42 12.07 3.99 -3.90
N THR A 43 11.27 2.94 -3.74
CA THR A 43 9.91 3.05 -3.19
C THR A 43 9.61 1.87 -2.26
N HIS A 44 9.03 2.17 -1.09
CA HIS A 44 8.52 1.16 -0.20
C HIS A 44 7.12 0.72 -0.63
N TYR A 45 6.93 -0.58 -0.77
CA TYR A 45 5.63 -1.20 -1.05
C TYR A 45 5.17 -2.07 0.12
N ASP A 46 3.85 -2.12 0.31
CA ASP A 46 3.20 -2.93 1.34
C ASP A 46 2.81 -4.32 0.83
N LEU A 47 2.74 -4.49 -0.50
CA LEU A 47 2.39 -5.72 -1.21
C LEU A 47 2.90 -5.65 -2.65
N ALA A 48 3.31 -6.78 -3.21
CA ALA A 48 3.41 -6.94 -4.66
C ALA A 48 2.36 -7.93 -5.18
N ILE A 49 1.75 -7.59 -6.32
CA ILE A 49 0.89 -8.46 -7.11
C ILE A 49 1.67 -8.84 -8.35
N VAL A 50 1.78 -10.13 -8.63
CA VAL A 50 2.65 -10.64 -9.71
C VAL A 50 1.87 -11.61 -10.59
N ASP A 51 1.85 -11.36 -11.91
CA ASP A 51 1.48 -12.40 -12.88
C ASP A 51 2.65 -13.38 -13.07
N LEU A 52 2.32 -14.64 -13.32
CA LEU A 52 3.31 -15.66 -13.67
C LEU A 52 3.66 -15.64 -15.17
N GLY A 53 2.75 -15.12 -16.00
CA GLY A 53 2.88 -15.11 -17.46
C GLY A 53 3.70 -13.96 -18.05
N LEU A 54 4.61 -13.36 -17.27
CA LEU A 54 5.40 -12.20 -17.69
C LEU A 54 6.36 -12.52 -18.85
N PRO A 55 6.62 -11.55 -19.74
CA PRO A 55 7.65 -11.67 -20.76
C PRO A 55 9.04 -11.61 -20.13
N GLY A 56 10.02 -12.29 -20.74
CA GLY A 56 11.40 -12.32 -20.24
C GLY A 56 11.56 -13.19 -19.00
N GLU A 57 11.85 -12.59 -17.84
CA GLU A 57 11.87 -13.30 -16.56
C GLU A 57 10.45 -13.63 -16.12
N ASP A 58 10.09 -14.90 -16.01
CA ASP A 58 8.76 -15.33 -15.57
C ASP A 58 8.49 -15.01 -14.08
N GLY A 59 7.20 -14.97 -13.71
CA GLY A 59 6.81 -14.62 -12.34
C GLY A 59 7.29 -15.60 -11.28
N PHE A 60 7.49 -16.88 -11.58
CA PHE A 60 8.08 -17.85 -10.63
C PHE A 60 9.54 -17.50 -10.32
N THR A 61 10.29 -17.13 -11.34
CA THR A 61 11.69 -16.70 -11.19
C THR A 61 11.78 -15.41 -10.39
N LEU A 62 10.89 -14.46 -10.64
CA LEU A 62 10.78 -13.23 -9.85
C LEU A 62 10.50 -13.52 -8.36
N VAL A 63 9.51 -14.37 -8.06
CA VAL A 63 9.19 -14.77 -6.67
C VAL A 63 10.42 -15.37 -5.99
N ARG A 64 11.06 -16.33 -6.65
CA ARG A 64 12.29 -17.00 -6.15
C ARG A 64 13.41 -15.99 -5.90
N ARG A 65 13.63 -15.04 -6.80
CA ARG A 65 14.63 -13.98 -6.68
C ARG A 65 14.36 -13.10 -5.47
N LEU A 66 13.15 -12.59 -5.33
CA LEU A 66 12.77 -11.74 -4.20
C LEU A 66 12.95 -12.44 -2.85
N ARG A 67 12.59 -13.73 -2.75
CA ARG A 67 12.76 -14.50 -1.51
C ARG A 67 14.21 -14.84 -1.21
N ARG A 68 14.99 -15.21 -2.23
CA ARG A 68 16.44 -15.45 -2.08
C ARG A 68 17.15 -14.17 -1.60
N ASP A 69 16.74 -13.00 -2.07
CA ASP A 69 17.32 -11.72 -1.70
C ASP A 69 16.79 -11.21 -0.34
N GLY A 70 16.01 -12.03 0.37
CA GLY A 70 15.52 -11.76 1.74
C GLY A 70 14.37 -10.75 1.81
N SER A 71 13.69 -10.45 0.70
CA SER A 71 12.57 -9.50 0.70
C SER A 71 11.41 -10.01 1.58
N PRO A 72 10.98 -9.27 2.61
CA PRO A 72 9.82 -9.59 3.42
C PRO A 72 8.49 -9.14 2.78
N LEU A 73 8.53 -8.56 1.58
CA LEU A 73 7.37 -8.00 0.89
C LEU A 73 6.34 -9.11 0.65
N PRO A 74 5.09 -8.96 1.09
CA PRO A 74 4.03 -9.91 0.77
C PRO A 74 3.83 -10.02 -0.75
N LEU A 75 3.66 -11.25 -1.25
CA LEU A 75 3.49 -11.53 -2.67
C LEU A 75 2.15 -12.23 -2.92
N LEU A 76 1.28 -11.60 -3.71
CA LEU A 76 0.05 -12.17 -4.22
C LEU A 76 0.22 -12.52 -5.70
N ILE A 77 0.12 -13.80 -6.03
CA ILE A 77 0.11 -14.23 -7.43
C ILE A 77 -1.30 -14.03 -8.01
N VAL A 78 -1.36 -13.43 -9.21
CA VAL A 78 -2.62 -13.22 -9.95
C VAL A 78 -2.39 -13.62 -11.41
N THR A 79 -2.86 -14.79 -11.82
CA THR A 79 -2.51 -15.38 -13.12
C THR A 79 -3.65 -16.18 -13.75
N ALA A 80 -3.59 -16.41 -15.07
CA ALA A 80 -4.51 -17.31 -15.78
C ALA A 80 -4.19 -18.81 -15.56
N ARG A 81 -3.04 -19.14 -14.96
CA ARG A 81 -2.70 -20.54 -14.66
C ARG A 81 -3.54 -21.03 -13.47
N ASP A 82 -4.38 -22.04 -13.71
CA ASP A 82 -5.30 -22.60 -12.73
C ASP A 82 -4.87 -23.99 -12.22
N GLY A 83 -3.75 -24.50 -12.73
CA GLY A 83 -3.18 -25.80 -12.34
C GLY A 83 -2.85 -25.89 -10.85
N LEU A 84 -3.17 -27.03 -10.24
CA LEU A 84 -2.81 -27.28 -8.84
C LEU A 84 -1.31 -27.22 -8.62
N ASP A 85 -0.55 -27.79 -9.55
CA ASP A 85 0.94 -27.83 -9.48
C ASP A 85 1.53 -26.41 -9.55
N ASP A 86 1.00 -25.53 -10.40
CA ASP A 86 1.43 -24.12 -10.48
C ASP A 86 1.18 -23.38 -9.16
N ARG A 87 -0.01 -23.61 -8.56
CA ARG A 87 -0.35 -22.99 -7.27
C ARG A 87 0.55 -23.48 -6.15
N VAL A 88 0.75 -24.80 -6.04
CA VAL A 88 1.63 -25.39 -5.02
C VAL A 88 3.05 -24.87 -5.19
N ASN A 89 3.58 -24.89 -6.43
CA ASN A 89 4.92 -24.39 -6.73
C ASN A 89 5.09 -22.90 -6.36
N ALA A 90 4.13 -22.05 -6.70
CA ALA A 90 4.20 -20.62 -6.35
C ALA A 90 4.25 -20.40 -4.83
N LEU A 91 3.43 -21.13 -4.06
CA LEU A 91 3.39 -21.02 -2.60
C LEU A 91 4.68 -21.59 -1.97
N ASP A 92 5.21 -22.72 -2.46
CA ASP A 92 6.46 -23.31 -1.99
C ASP A 92 7.67 -22.40 -2.28
N LEU A 93 7.62 -21.63 -3.38
CA LEU A 93 8.63 -20.62 -3.70
C LEU A 93 8.54 -19.36 -2.81
N GLY A 94 7.48 -19.25 -2.00
CA GLY A 94 7.33 -18.19 -1.03
C GLY A 94 6.30 -17.10 -1.41
N ALA A 95 5.39 -17.36 -2.36
CA ALA A 95 4.20 -16.53 -2.51
C ALA A 95 3.29 -16.70 -1.27
N ASP A 96 2.63 -15.62 -0.85
CA ASP A 96 1.79 -15.60 0.35
C ASP A 96 0.33 -15.92 0.06
N ASP A 97 -0.13 -15.78 -1.19
CA ASP A 97 -1.46 -16.18 -1.67
C ASP A 97 -1.46 -16.28 -3.21
N TYR A 98 -2.53 -16.90 -3.74
CA TYR A 98 -2.69 -17.18 -5.17
C TYR A 98 -4.13 -16.94 -5.59
N LEU A 99 -4.35 -16.21 -6.69
CA LEU A 99 -5.65 -15.87 -7.25
C LEU A 99 -5.66 -16.15 -8.76
N VAL A 100 -6.63 -16.94 -9.21
CA VAL A 100 -6.76 -17.30 -10.64
C VAL A 100 -7.60 -16.27 -11.37
N LYS A 101 -7.18 -15.86 -12.57
CA LYS A 101 -7.98 -15.07 -13.52
C LYS A 101 -9.01 -15.98 -14.22
N PRO A 102 -10.28 -15.54 -14.43
CA PRO A 102 -10.84 -14.24 -14.04
C PRO A 102 -11.28 -14.20 -12.57
N PHE A 103 -11.13 -13.03 -11.94
CA PHE A 103 -11.47 -12.78 -10.55
C PHE A 103 -12.36 -11.53 -10.38
N ALA A 104 -13.02 -11.42 -9.24
CA ALA A 104 -13.75 -10.20 -8.88
C ALA A 104 -12.82 -9.20 -8.19
N LEU A 105 -12.86 -7.92 -8.58
CA LEU A 105 -12.06 -6.86 -7.94
C LEU A 105 -12.26 -6.76 -6.42
N PRO A 106 -13.50 -6.95 -5.86
CA PRO A 106 -13.66 -7.00 -4.40
C PRO A 106 -12.90 -8.16 -3.74
N GLU A 107 -12.76 -9.32 -4.39
CA GLU A 107 -11.96 -10.45 -3.90
C GLU A 107 -10.48 -10.09 -3.88
N LEU A 108 -9.95 -9.58 -4.98
CA LEU A 108 -8.56 -9.10 -5.04
C LEU A 108 -8.26 -8.11 -3.91
N ALA A 109 -9.11 -7.09 -3.74
CA ALA A 109 -8.96 -6.10 -2.67
C ALA A 109 -9.02 -6.72 -1.26
N ALA A 110 -9.87 -7.74 -1.05
CA ALA A 110 -9.95 -8.45 0.23
C ALA A 110 -8.68 -9.26 0.53
N ARG A 111 -8.10 -9.92 -0.48
CA ARG A 111 -6.83 -10.65 -0.36
C ARG A 111 -5.66 -9.70 -0.09
N CYS A 112 -5.57 -8.58 -0.80
CA CYS A 112 -4.58 -7.54 -0.53
C CYS A 112 -4.65 -7.07 0.93
N ARG A 113 -5.85 -6.75 1.45
CA ARG A 113 -6.02 -6.36 2.86
C ARG A 113 -5.56 -7.45 3.83
N ALA A 114 -5.89 -8.71 3.55
CA ALA A 114 -5.52 -9.83 4.40
C ALA A 114 -4.00 -10.04 4.47
N LEU A 115 -3.32 -9.95 3.34
CA LEU A 115 -1.87 -10.11 3.24
C LEU A 115 -1.12 -8.96 3.93
N ILE A 116 -1.49 -7.72 3.63
CA ILE A 116 -0.89 -6.54 4.25
C ILE A 116 -1.10 -6.60 5.77
N ARG A 117 -2.32 -6.96 6.24
CA ARG A 117 -2.60 -7.15 7.67
C ARG A 117 -1.71 -8.21 8.31
N ARG A 118 -1.49 -9.36 7.67
CA ARG A 118 -0.62 -10.42 8.21
C ARG A 118 0.83 -9.96 8.31
N ALA A 119 1.33 -9.25 7.34
CA ALA A 119 2.69 -8.70 7.34
C ALA A 119 2.87 -7.61 8.40
N THR A 120 1.84 -6.78 8.64
CA THR A 120 1.82 -5.76 9.69
C THR A 120 1.44 -6.32 11.07
N ALA A 121 0.88 -7.52 11.18
CA ALA A 121 0.51 -8.14 12.46
C ALA A 121 1.71 -8.47 13.37
N ALA A 122 2.93 -8.44 12.83
CA ALA A 122 4.15 -8.40 13.62
C ALA A 122 4.38 -7.02 14.31
N THR A 123 3.73 -5.96 13.83
CA THR A 123 3.66 -4.62 14.41
C THR A 123 2.19 -4.28 14.61
N ALA A 124 1.77 -3.98 15.83
CA ALA A 124 0.38 -3.79 16.27
C ALA A 124 -0.57 -3.21 15.18
N ASN A 125 -1.63 -3.96 14.83
CA ASN A 125 -2.67 -3.52 13.87
C ASN A 125 -3.40 -2.25 14.33
N GLU A 126 -3.38 -1.96 15.62
CA GLU A 126 -3.92 -0.76 16.22
C GLU A 126 -2.79 0.11 16.75
N MET A 127 -2.80 1.35 16.34
CA MET A 127 -1.91 2.39 16.84
C MET A 127 -2.73 3.40 17.63
N ALA A 128 -2.20 3.84 18.76
CA ALA A 128 -2.73 4.98 19.48
C ALA A 128 -1.76 6.15 19.37
N VAL A 129 -2.27 7.33 19.01
CA VAL A 129 -1.53 8.59 19.01
C VAL A 129 -2.41 9.63 19.69
N GLY A 130 -2.02 10.04 20.87
CA GLY A 130 -2.87 10.86 21.74
C GLY A 130 -4.20 10.16 22.05
N ARG A 131 -5.32 10.78 21.67
CA ARG A 131 -6.66 10.22 21.85
C ARG A 131 -7.21 9.53 20.60
N LEU A 132 -6.39 9.43 19.55
CA LEU A 132 -6.76 8.79 18.30
C LEU A 132 -6.36 7.31 18.32
N ARG A 133 -7.30 6.40 18.03
CA ARG A 133 -7.05 5.00 17.73
C ARG A 133 -7.12 4.78 16.24
N ILE A 134 -6.10 4.17 15.68
CA ILE A 134 -5.95 3.94 14.23
C ILE A 134 -5.88 2.43 14.00
N ASP A 135 -6.93 1.87 13.40
CA ASP A 135 -6.95 0.50 12.88
C ASP A 135 -6.45 0.56 11.43
N LEU A 136 -5.18 0.23 11.24
CA LEU A 136 -4.53 0.26 9.92
C LEU A 136 -5.13 -0.79 8.97
N ALA A 137 -5.46 -1.97 9.49
CA ALA A 137 -6.01 -3.05 8.70
C ALA A 137 -7.46 -2.78 8.24
N GLY A 138 -8.28 -2.26 9.16
CA GLY A 138 -9.66 -1.86 8.87
C GLY A 138 -9.79 -0.50 8.21
N ARG A 139 -8.69 0.27 8.09
CA ARG A 139 -8.64 1.65 7.59
C ARG A 139 -9.62 2.55 8.33
N ARG A 140 -9.59 2.50 9.66
CA ARG A 140 -10.49 3.25 10.54
C ARG A 140 -9.68 4.08 11.53
N ALA A 141 -10.00 5.34 11.64
CA ALA A 141 -9.50 6.23 12.69
C ALA A 141 -10.67 6.57 13.61
N ILE A 142 -10.48 6.40 14.92
CA ILE A 142 -11.55 6.52 15.92
C ILE A 142 -11.05 7.47 17.02
N ASP A 143 -11.83 8.51 17.32
CA ASP A 143 -11.52 9.43 18.41
C ASP A 143 -11.86 8.84 19.80
N ASP A 144 -11.53 9.57 20.87
CA ASP A 144 -11.79 9.18 22.26
C ASP A 144 -13.29 9.08 22.63
N LYS A 145 -14.17 9.67 21.79
CA LYS A 145 -15.63 9.61 21.90
C LYS A 145 -16.23 8.42 21.14
N GLY A 146 -15.40 7.58 20.52
CA GLY A 146 -15.81 6.43 19.72
C GLY A 146 -16.32 6.79 18.32
N ARG A 147 -16.15 8.06 17.88
CA ARG A 147 -16.57 8.50 16.55
C ARG A 147 -15.54 8.07 15.51
N VAL A 148 -16.00 7.40 14.46
CA VAL A 148 -15.18 7.07 13.28
C VAL A 148 -14.99 8.33 12.44
N LEU A 149 -13.75 8.69 12.13
CA LEU A 149 -13.43 9.84 11.31
C LEU A 149 -13.59 9.47 9.83
N GLU A 150 -14.41 10.24 9.09
CA GLU A 150 -14.59 10.06 7.64
C GLU A 150 -13.42 10.71 6.88
N LEU A 151 -12.40 9.92 6.58
CA LEU A 151 -11.23 10.36 5.83
C LEU A 151 -11.37 9.98 4.36
N THR A 152 -11.02 10.92 3.46
CA THR A 152 -10.83 10.60 2.06
C THR A 152 -9.60 9.69 1.88
N ARG A 153 -9.46 9.05 0.72
CA ARG A 153 -8.32 8.18 0.40
C ARG A 153 -6.98 8.86 0.68
N ARG A 154 -6.79 10.10 0.20
CA ARG A 154 -5.53 10.84 0.37
C ARG A 154 -5.28 11.25 1.82
N GLU A 155 -6.31 11.69 2.53
CA GLU A 155 -6.21 12.00 3.96
C GLU A 155 -5.85 10.75 4.79
N TRP A 156 -6.46 9.60 4.47
CA TRP A 156 -6.10 8.33 5.10
C TRP A 156 -4.63 7.97 4.84
N SER A 157 -4.15 8.03 3.59
CA SER A 157 -2.77 7.69 3.25
C SER A 157 -1.76 8.61 3.96
N ILE A 158 -2.09 9.89 4.12
CA ILE A 158 -1.27 10.82 4.91
C ILE A 158 -1.26 10.44 6.39
N LEU A 159 -2.43 10.17 6.98
CA LEU A 159 -2.55 9.75 8.38
C LEU A 159 -1.76 8.46 8.63
N GLU A 160 -1.92 7.46 7.79
CA GLU A 160 -1.22 6.18 7.85
C GLU A 160 0.29 6.36 7.77
N CYS A 161 0.78 7.14 6.80
CA CYS A 161 2.21 7.43 6.67
C CYS A 161 2.78 8.15 7.90
N LEU A 162 2.05 9.11 8.46
CA LEU A 162 2.45 9.82 9.67
C LEU A 162 2.38 8.92 10.92
N ALA A 163 1.38 8.05 11.02
CA ALA A 163 1.20 7.13 12.14
C ALA A 163 2.35 6.11 12.23
N HIS A 164 2.76 5.52 11.10
CA HIS A 164 3.94 4.66 11.04
C HIS A 164 5.24 5.35 11.48
N HIS A 165 5.27 6.69 11.47
CA HIS A 165 6.39 7.52 11.87
C HIS A 165 6.04 8.43 13.06
N SER A 166 5.09 8.01 13.91
CA SER A 166 4.63 8.81 15.05
C SER A 166 5.81 9.37 15.86
N GLY A 167 5.74 10.66 16.20
CA GLY A 167 6.82 11.39 16.89
C GLY A 167 8.03 11.74 16.02
N ARG A 168 8.08 11.31 14.74
CA ARG A 168 9.16 11.63 13.79
C ARG A 168 8.68 12.53 12.67
N VAL A 169 9.59 13.32 12.10
CA VAL A 169 9.27 14.17 10.95
C VAL A 169 9.25 13.32 9.68
N VAL A 170 8.17 13.44 8.92
CA VAL A 170 8.00 12.85 7.59
C VAL A 170 8.13 13.98 6.57
N SER A 171 9.01 13.83 5.58
CA SER A 171 9.21 14.86 4.56
C SER A 171 7.98 15.01 3.66
N LYS A 172 7.87 16.18 2.99
CA LYS A 172 6.79 16.42 2.02
C LYS A 172 6.83 15.43 0.86
N GLU A 173 8.02 15.14 0.36
CA GLU A 173 8.25 14.20 -0.74
C GLU A 173 7.72 12.80 -0.38
N ARG A 174 7.98 12.34 0.84
CA ARG A 174 7.49 11.06 1.32
C ARG A 174 5.96 11.03 1.45
N LEU A 175 5.35 12.14 1.90
CA LEU A 175 3.88 12.25 1.93
C LEU A 175 3.29 12.31 0.52
N ILE A 176 3.94 12.97 -0.44
CA ILE A 176 3.55 12.96 -1.85
C ILE A 176 3.58 11.52 -2.37
N GLN A 177 4.67 10.78 -2.17
CA GLN A 177 4.76 9.37 -2.55
C GLN A 177 3.67 8.49 -1.93
N ALA A 178 3.19 8.81 -0.72
CA ALA A 178 2.12 8.06 -0.06
C ALA A 178 0.73 8.29 -0.68
N ILE A 179 0.53 9.36 -1.45
CA ILE A 179 -0.80 9.73 -2.01
C ILE A 179 -0.89 9.69 -3.53
N VAL A 180 0.23 9.52 -4.23
CA VAL A 180 0.33 9.58 -5.71
C VAL A 180 0.94 8.30 -6.25
N SER A 181 0.43 7.81 -7.37
CA SER A 181 1.13 6.82 -8.20
C SER A 181 2.22 7.49 -9.06
N TRP A 182 3.14 6.72 -9.61
CA TRP A 182 4.25 7.24 -10.42
C TRP A 182 3.82 8.05 -11.65
N ASP A 183 2.63 7.77 -12.18
CA ASP A 183 2.07 8.40 -13.37
C ASP A 183 1.20 9.63 -13.06
N GLU A 184 1.07 10.02 -11.79
CA GLU A 184 0.23 11.14 -11.35
C GLU A 184 1.11 12.32 -10.92
N GLU A 185 1.08 13.44 -11.66
CA GLU A 185 1.69 14.69 -11.21
C GLU A 185 0.77 15.42 -10.23
N ILE A 186 1.28 15.75 -9.06
CA ILE A 186 0.59 16.62 -8.10
C ILE A 186 1.31 17.94 -7.96
N SER A 187 0.55 19.06 -7.99
CA SER A 187 1.08 20.38 -7.69
C SER A 187 1.67 20.43 -6.27
N GLY A 188 2.79 21.15 -6.10
CA GLY A 188 3.54 21.20 -4.83
C GLY A 188 2.72 21.63 -3.59
N ASN A 189 1.56 22.27 -3.77
CA ASN A 189 0.69 22.74 -2.69
C ASN A 189 -0.44 21.74 -2.32
N ALA A 190 -0.53 20.59 -2.98
CA ALA A 190 -1.62 19.66 -2.74
C ALA A 190 -1.53 19.00 -1.34
N ILE A 191 -0.32 18.77 -0.84
CA ILE A 191 -0.10 18.21 0.50
C ILE A 191 -0.66 19.14 1.58
N GLU A 192 -0.40 20.43 1.49
CA GLU A 192 -0.88 21.42 2.45
C GLU A 192 -2.41 21.42 2.57
N VAL A 193 -3.11 21.29 1.44
CA VAL A 193 -4.58 21.21 1.40
C VAL A 193 -5.07 19.95 2.10
N HIS A 194 -4.48 18.79 1.78
CA HIS A 194 -4.89 17.52 2.40
C HIS A 194 -4.54 17.47 3.89
N VAL A 195 -3.37 17.98 4.30
CA VAL A 195 -2.98 18.08 5.71
C VAL A 195 -3.91 19.04 6.46
N SER A 196 -4.28 20.18 5.87
CA SER A 196 -5.23 21.11 6.48
C SER A 196 -6.61 20.45 6.73
N ARG A 197 -7.13 19.71 5.75
CA ARG A 197 -8.39 18.96 5.88
C ARG A 197 -8.28 17.83 6.90
N LEU A 198 -7.17 17.12 6.92
CA LEU A 198 -6.91 16.07 7.90
C LEU A 198 -6.91 16.65 9.32
N ARG A 199 -6.20 17.77 9.55
CA ARG A 199 -6.21 18.48 10.85
C ARG A 199 -7.61 18.83 11.32
N ALA A 200 -8.44 19.36 10.43
CA ALA A 200 -9.82 19.72 10.76
C ALA A 200 -10.65 18.49 11.19
N LYS A 201 -10.38 17.32 10.63
CA LYS A 201 -11.08 16.07 10.97
C LYS A 201 -10.54 15.40 12.22
N LEU A 202 -9.23 15.49 12.48
CA LEU A 202 -8.59 14.98 13.70
C LEU A 202 -9.06 15.76 14.95
N GLY A 203 -9.30 17.08 14.81
CA GLY A 203 -9.68 17.93 15.94
C GLY A 203 -8.67 17.81 17.09
N ASP A 204 -9.19 17.55 18.30
CA ASP A 204 -8.38 17.40 19.52
C ASP A 204 -7.90 15.96 19.76
N ALA A 205 -8.13 15.01 18.83
CA ALA A 205 -7.76 13.62 19.04
C ALA A 205 -6.26 13.38 18.81
N ALA A 206 -5.66 14.08 17.84
CA ALA A 206 -4.22 14.07 17.56
C ALA A 206 -3.82 15.34 16.78
N THR A 207 -2.54 15.71 16.83
CA THR A 207 -2.03 16.93 16.22
C THR A 207 -1.04 16.64 15.10
N VAL A 208 -1.30 17.13 13.88
CA VAL A 208 -0.33 17.13 12.78
C VAL A 208 0.43 18.45 12.78
N ARG A 209 1.69 18.47 13.22
CA ARG A 209 2.54 19.68 13.23
C ARG A 209 3.32 19.82 11.93
N GLY A 210 3.36 21.05 11.39
CA GLY A 210 4.28 21.41 10.30
C GLY A 210 5.64 21.80 10.87
N ILE A 211 6.69 21.19 10.38
CA ILE A 211 8.08 21.52 10.74
C ILE A 211 8.70 22.25 9.54
N ARG A 212 8.97 23.54 9.72
CA ARG A 212 9.41 24.44 8.63
C ARG A 212 10.63 23.87 7.91
N GLY A 213 10.53 23.72 6.60
CA GLY A 213 11.60 23.23 5.73
C GLY A 213 11.85 21.72 5.79
N LEU A 214 11.17 20.95 6.69
CA LEU A 214 11.42 19.52 6.88
C LEU A 214 10.20 18.64 6.55
N GLY A 215 8.97 19.10 6.83
CA GLY A 215 7.79 18.30 6.58
C GLY A 215 6.75 18.35 7.69
N TYR A 216 6.17 17.21 8.02
CA TYR A 216 5.10 17.09 9.00
C TYR A 216 5.37 15.98 10.02
N ARG A 217 4.78 16.11 11.21
CA ARG A 217 4.87 15.13 12.29
C ARG A 217 3.52 14.96 12.95
N LEU A 218 3.16 13.72 13.26
CA LEU A 218 1.99 13.39 14.05
C LEU A 218 2.40 13.27 15.52
N ASP A 219 1.79 14.08 16.35
CA ASP A 219 2.03 14.14 17.79
C ASP A 219 0.74 13.90 18.57
N ASP A 220 0.86 13.58 19.83
CA ASP A 220 -0.23 13.60 20.79
C ASP A 220 -0.85 15.01 20.85
N ALA A 221 -2.16 15.09 21.14
CA ALA A 221 -2.89 16.36 21.23
C ALA A 221 -2.58 17.09 22.54
#